data_7249615081e31ccdef98f36f8c6fa805
#
_entry.id   7249615081e31ccdef98f36f8c6fa805
#
_cell.length_a   1.000
_cell.length_b   1.000
_cell.length_c   1.000
_cell.angle_alpha   90.00
_cell.angle_beta   90.00
_cell.angle_gamma   90.00
#
_symmetry.space_group_name_H-M   'P 1'
#
loop_
_entity.id
_entity.type
_entity.pdbx_description
1 polymer ?
#
loop_
_entity_poly.entity_id
_entity_poly.type
_entity_poly.pdbx_seq_one_letter_code
_entity_poly.pdbx_strand_id
1 'polypeptide(L)'
;QKANPMPNFRGKRFTNAHETMIWASKDKNSKKYTFNYEAMKSLNENMQMRSDWFLPICSGHERLKNKLGKKVHPTQKPEGLLHRIIVSSSNQGELILDPFFGTGTTGAVAKRLGRKYIGIEKDKNYIREAKNRIEKVSIYENNSLKLTQSKKSEPRIPFGWLIERKLIEPGTILY
;
A
#
# COMPACT_ATOMS: atom_id res chain seq x y z
N GLN A 1 8.40 4.62 -9.76
CA GLN A 1 9.83 4.63 -10.14
C GLN A 1 10.54 3.47 -9.45
N LYS A 2 11.52 2.86 -10.11
CA LYS A 2 12.34 1.76 -9.59
C LYS A 2 13.62 2.34 -8.98
N ALA A 3 13.90 2.02 -7.73
CA ALA A 3 15.14 2.45 -7.07
C ALA A 3 16.40 1.84 -7.72
N ASN A 4 16.29 0.67 -8.31
CA ASN A 4 17.42 -0.05 -8.93
C ASN A 4 16.97 -0.75 -10.24
N PRO A 5 16.81 0.03 -11.33
CA PRO A 5 16.43 -0.53 -12.62
C PRO A 5 17.58 -1.33 -13.24
N MET A 6 17.25 -2.40 -13.95
CA MET A 6 18.24 -3.20 -14.66
C MET A 6 18.84 -2.40 -15.83
N PRO A 7 20.15 -2.31 -15.93
CA PRO A 7 20.81 -1.59 -17.03
C PRO A 7 20.45 -2.14 -18.41
N ASN A 8 20.45 -1.27 -19.40
CA ASN A 8 20.40 -1.71 -20.80
C ASN A 8 21.82 -2.03 -21.30
N PHE A 9 22.21 -3.26 -21.18
CA PHE A 9 23.56 -3.73 -21.54
C PHE A 9 23.92 -3.52 -23.02
N ARG A 10 22.94 -3.35 -23.90
CA ARG A 10 23.19 -3.06 -25.33
C ARG A 10 23.48 -1.58 -25.62
N GLY A 11 23.29 -0.69 -24.64
CA GLY A 11 23.55 0.75 -24.79
C GLY A 11 22.68 1.48 -25.85
N LYS A 12 21.61 0.85 -26.36
CA LYS A 12 20.81 1.36 -27.49
C LYS A 12 19.54 2.11 -27.09
N ARG A 13 19.22 2.20 -25.82
CA ARG A 13 18.04 2.88 -25.28
C ARG A 13 18.25 3.23 -23.81
N PHE A 14 17.40 4.09 -23.29
CA PHE A 14 17.38 4.39 -21.86
C PHE A 14 16.99 3.14 -21.02
N THR A 15 17.48 3.09 -19.80
CA THR A 15 17.11 2.10 -18.81
C THR A 15 15.65 2.28 -18.41
N ASN A 16 14.86 1.19 -18.40
CA ASN A 16 13.47 1.24 -17.97
C ASN A 16 13.38 1.34 -16.44
N ALA A 17 13.22 2.56 -15.95
CA ALA A 17 13.24 2.90 -14.53
C ALA A 17 11.85 3.07 -13.91
N HIS A 18 10.76 2.75 -14.60
CA HIS A 18 9.41 2.85 -14.06
C HIS A 18 8.52 1.66 -14.48
N GLU A 19 7.44 1.47 -13.74
CA GLU A 19 6.30 0.62 -14.10
C GLU A 19 5.03 1.46 -13.95
N THR A 20 4.12 1.34 -14.90
CA THR A 20 2.83 2.02 -14.86
C THR A 20 1.79 1.12 -14.22
N MET A 21 1.04 1.67 -13.28
CA MET A 21 -0.15 1.03 -12.73
C MET A 21 -1.40 1.69 -13.32
N ILE A 22 -2.39 0.86 -13.64
CA ILE A 22 -3.70 1.33 -14.07
C ILE A 22 -4.64 1.24 -12.87
N TRP A 23 -5.27 2.36 -12.52
CA TRP A 23 -6.35 2.41 -11.57
C TRP A 23 -7.66 2.67 -12.29
N ALA A 24 -8.63 1.79 -12.13
CA ALA A 24 -9.89 1.84 -12.84
C ALA A 24 -11.06 1.50 -11.91
N SER A 25 -12.22 2.08 -12.17
CA SER A 25 -13.50 1.67 -11.59
C SER A 25 -14.24 0.75 -12.56
N LYS A 26 -15.12 -0.11 -12.01
CA LYS A 26 -15.93 -1.03 -12.83
C LYS A 26 -16.89 -0.29 -13.76
N ASP A 27 -17.41 0.85 -13.33
CA ASP A 27 -18.34 1.67 -14.07
C ASP A 27 -17.81 3.11 -14.15
N LYS A 28 -17.72 3.66 -15.38
CA LYS A 28 -17.24 5.02 -15.64
C LYS A 28 -18.11 6.11 -14.97
N ASN A 29 -19.39 5.83 -14.75
CA ASN A 29 -20.34 6.76 -14.14
C ASN A 29 -20.41 6.58 -12.61
N SER A 30 -19.80 5.54 -12.05
CA SER A 30 -19.81 5.29 -10.63
C SER A 30 -18.89 6.26 -9.91
N LYS A 31 -19.48 7.09 -9.04
CA LYS A 31 -18.76 7.89 -8.07
C LYS A 31 -18.52 7.13 -6.75
N LYS A 32 -18.96 5.88 -6.67
CA LYS A 32 -18.87 5.02 -5.49
C LYS A 32 -17.65 4.13 -5.57
N TYR A 33 -16.48 4.70 -5.35
CA TYR A 33 -15.24 3.96 -5.15
C TYR A 33 -14.54 4.43 -3.89
N THR A 34 -13.80 3.56 -3.26
CA THR A 34 -13.01 3.91 -2.08
C THR A 34 -11.71 4.58 -2.51
N PHE A 35 -11.44 5.77 -1.97
CA PHE A 35 -10.13 6.40 -2.01
C PHE A 35 -9.82 7.06 -0.68
N ASN A 36 -8.93 6.44 0.08
CA ASN A 36 -8.59 6.84 1.44
C ASN A 36 -7.56 7.98 1.45
N TYR A 37 -7.99 9.18 1.06
CA TYR A 37 -7.15 10.35 0.88
C TYR A 37 -6.34 10.71 2.13
N GLU A 38 -6.98 10.77 3.31
CA GLU A 38 -6.31 11.15 4.55
C GLU A 38 -5.30 10.08 5.01
N ALA A 39 -5.61 8.80 4.83
CA ALA A 39 -4.67 7.71 5.08
C ALA A 39 -3.44 7.82 4.17
N MET A 40 -3.63 8.18 2.90
CA MET A 40 -2.51 8.38 1.97
C MET A 40 -1.68 9.62 2.33
N LYS A 41 -2.30 10.69 2.83
CA LYS A 41 -1.58 11.86 3.35
C LYS A 41 -0.72 11.51 4.57
N SER A 42 -1.26 10.73 5.51
CA SER A 42 -0.51 10.32 6.70
C SER A 42 0.73 9.48 6.37
N LEU A 43 0.70 8.77 5.23
CA LEU A 43 1.85 8.03 4.69
C LEU A 43 2.84 8.92 3.92
N ASN A 44 2.58 10.22 3.78
CA ASN A 44 3.36 11.16 2.99
C ASN A 44 3.51 12.51 3.71
N GLU A 45 3.92 12.47 4.98
CA GLU A 45 4.21 13.67 5.80
C GLU A 45 3.05 14.69 5.81
N ASN A 46 1.82 14.20 5.84
CA ASN A 46 0.57 14.97 5.71
C ASN A 46 0.40 15.77 4.39
N MET A 47 1.24 15.50 3.41
CA MET A 47 1.07 16.04 2.05
C MET A 47 0.29 15.07 1.17
N GLN A 48 -0.38 15.59 0.15
CA GLN A 48 -1.07 14.76 -0.83
C GLN A 48 -0.09 13.77 -1.49
N MET A 49 -0.45 12.48 -1.51
CA MET A 49 0.36 11.46 -2.15
C MET A 49 0.43 11.70 -3.66
N ARG A 50 1.63 11.71 -4.19
CA ARG A 50 1.90 11.86 -5.64
C ARG A 50 1.64 10.54 -6.36
N SER A 51 1.47 10.62 -7.69
CA SER A 51 1.29 9.42 -8.54
C SER A 51 2.61 8.76 -8.96
N ASP A 52 3.75 9.45 -8.79
CA ASP A 52 5.09 8.99 -9.18
C ASP A 52 5.84 8.38 -7.98
N TRP A 53 5.41 7.24 -7.51
CA TRP A 53 5.98 6.61 -6.34
C TRP A 53 7.41 6.11 -6.58
N PHE A 54 8.32 6.49 -5.70
CA PHE A 54 9.64 5.90 -5.60
C PHE A 54 9.60 4.76 -4.58
N LEU A 55 9.82 3.53 -5.04
CA LEU A 55 9.74 2.35 -4.20
C LEU A 55 10.97 1.47 -4.40
N PRO A 56 11.55 0.92 -3.33
CA PRO A 56 12.62 -0.05 -3.44
C PRO A 56 12.08 -1.33 -4.10
N ILE A 57 12.97 -2.04 -4.77
CA ILE A 57 12.66 -3.40 -5.22
C ILE A 57 12.54 -4.34 -4.02
N CYS A 58 11.76 -5.40 -4.18
CA CYS A 58 11.69 -6.46 -3.17
C CYS A 58 13.07 -7.10 -2.96
N SER A 59 13.65 -6.91 -1.78
CA SER A 59 15.01 -7.38 -1.43
C SER A 59 15.11 -7.71 0.06
N GLY A 60 16.29 -8.11 0.53
CA GLY A 60 16.56 -8.39 1.94
C GLY A 60 15.63 -9.45 2.53
N HIS A 61 15.12 -9.19 3.73
CA HIS A 61 14.24 -10.09 4.49
C HIS A 61 12.85 -10.26 3.87
N GLU A 62 12.39 -9.28 3.10
CA GLU A 62 11.11 -9.32 2.42
C GLU A 62 11.10 -10.35 1.28
N ARG A 63 12.27 -10.56 0.67
CA ARG A 63 12.43 -11.48 -0.46
C ARG A 63 12.41 -12.92 0.00
N LEU A 64 11.39 -13.69 -0.43
CA LEU A 64 11.32 -15.11 -0.12
C LEU A 64 12.45 -15.87 -0.81
N LYS A 65 13.17 -16.64 -0.01
CA LYS A 65 14.26 -17.52 -0.46
C LYS A 65 13.96 -18.95 -0.02
N ASN A 66 14.35 -19.91 -0.85
CA ASN A 66 14.30 -21.33 -0.50
C ASN A 66 15.47 -21.71 0.43
N LYS A 67 15.52 -22.96 0.87
CA LYS A 67 16.58 -23.48 1.74
C LYS A 67 17.99 -23.33 1.17
N LEU A 68 18.13 -23.19 -0.14
CA LEU A 68 19.40 -22.97 -0.85
C LEU A 68 19.72 -21.48 -1.05
N GLY A 69 18.98 -20.56 -0.43
CA GLY A 69 19.16 -19.12 -0.58
C GLY A 69 18.70 -18.55 -1.93
N LYS A 70 18.15 -19.37 -2.83
CA LYS A 70 17.65 -18.93 -4.14
C LYS A 70 16.27 -18.29 -4.00
N LYS A 71 16.00 -17.28 -4.86
CA LYS A 71 14.69 -16.62 -4.93
C LYS A 71 13.57 -17.63 -5.22
N VAL A 72 12.52 -17.66 -4.41
CA VAL A 72 11.35 -18.52 -4.62
C VAL A 72 10.56 -18.04 -5.85
N HIS A 73 10.37 -16.72 -5.99
CA HIS A 73 9.64 -16.13 -7.10
C HIS A 73 10.48 -15.03 -7.78
N PRO A 74 10.65 -15.05 -9.12
CA PRO A 74 11.54 -14.11 -9.80
C PRO A 74 11.08 -12.65 -9.69
N THR A 75 9.77 -12.42 -9.73
CA THR A 75 9.13 -11.10 -9.81
C THR A 75 8.27 -10.75 -8.58
N GLN A 76 8.63 -11.23 -7.39
CA GLN A 76 7.93 -10.87 -6.16
C GLN A 76 7.85 -9.34 -6.02
N LYS A 77 6.65 -8.81 -5.84
CA LYS A 77 6.43 -7.37 -5.66
C LYS A 77 6.74 -6.94 -4.21
N PRO A 78 7.21 -5.70 -4.00
CA PRO A 78 7.47 -5.20 -2.65
C PRO A 78 6.17 -4.97 -1.86
N GLU A 79 6.20 -5.26 -0.57
CA GLU A 79 5.05 -5.07 0.32
C GLU A 79 4.61 -3.60 0.41
N GLY A 80 5.57 -2.67 0.36
CA GLY A 80 5.27 -1.24 0.38
C GLY A 80 4.41 -0.77 -0.79
N LEU A 81 4.52 -1.42 -1.97
CA LEU A 81 3.64 -1.17 -3.11
C LEU A 81 2.21 -1.63 -2.79
N LEU A 82 2.07 -2.88 -2.35
CA LEU A 82 0.75 -3.46 -2.04
C LEU A 82 0.09 -2.74 -0.86
N HIS A 83 0.88 -2.30 0.12
CA HIS A 83 0.39 -1.49 1.24
C HIS A 83 -0.29 -0.21 0.75
N ARG A 84 0.38 0.56 -0.12
CA ARG A 84 -0.21 1.80 -0.69
C ARG A 84 -1.47 1.52 -1.50
N ILE A 85 -1.46 0.49 -2.35
CA ILE A 85 -2.61 0.12 -3.17
C ILE A 85 -3.79 -0.28 -2.30
N ILE A 86 -3.59 -1.17 -1.31
CA ILE A 86 -4.65 -1.69 -0.47
C ILE A 86 -5.21 -0.60 0.45
N VAL A 87 -4.35 0.20 1.07
CA VAL A 87 -4.79 1.32 1.93
C VAL A 87 -5.56 2.37 1.12
N SER A 88 -5.10 2.72 -0.07
CA SER A 88 -5.77 3.75 -0.87
C SER A 88 -7.15 3.34 -1.35
N SER A 89 -7.37 2.05 -1.65
CA SER A 89 -8.55 1.58 -2.40
C SER A 89 -9.47 0.63 -1.62
N SER A 90 -9.23 0.43 -0.32
CA SER A 90 -10.08 -0.44 0.50
C SER A 90 -10.12 -0.03 1.95
N ASN A 91 -11.18 -0.46 2.65
CA ASN A 91 -11.34 -0.30 4.09
C ASN A 91 -11.10 -1.61 4.83
N GLN A 92 -10.88 -1.53 6.16
CA GLN A 92 -10.76 -2.71 7.02
C GLN A 92 -12.01 -3.61 6.89
N GLY A 93 -11.78 -4.91 6.84
CA GLY A 93 -12.84 -5.92 6.65
C GLY A 93 -13.26 -6.16 5.21
N GLU A 94 -12.92 -5.28 4.26
CA GLU A 94 -13.22 -5.46 2.85
C GLU A 94 -12.38 -6.56 2.20
N LEU A 95 -12.85 -7.07 1.06
CA LEU A 95 -12.27 -8.20 0.34
C LEU A 95 -11.34 -7.71 -0.78
N ILE A 96 -10.11 -8.23 -0.78
CA ILE A 96 -9.11 -8.03 -1.82
C ILE A 96 -9.03 -9.30 -2.67
N LEU A 97 -9.15 -9.17 -3.97
CA LEU A 97 -8.95 -10.27 -4.93
C LEU A 97 -7.64 -10.07 -5.69
N ASP A 98 -6.79 -11.09 -5.69
CA ASP A 98 -5.59 -11.15 -6.53
C ASP A 98 -5.61 -12.42 -7.40
N PRO A 99 -5.92 -12.29 -8.70
CA PRO A 99 -6.01 -13.44 -9.60
C PRO A 99 -4.64 -13.97 -10.06
N PHE A 100 -3.53 -13.32 -9.66
CA PHE A 100 -2.16 -13.72 -9.97
C PHE A 100 -1.30 -13.73 -8.70
N PHE A 101 -1.74 -14.54 -7.72
CA PHE A 101 -1.33 -14.42 -6.32
C PHE A 101 0.17 -14.66 -6.06
N GLY A 102 0.82 -15.48 -6.89
CA GLY A 102 2.23 -15.83 -6.72
C GLY A 102 2.53 -16.33 -5.31
N THR A 103 3.52 -15.73 -4.67
CA THR A 103 3.92 -16.07 -3.28
C THR A 103 3.19 -15.26 -2.21
N GLY A 104 2.01 -14.73 -2.54
CA GLY A 104 1.05 -14.18 -1.57
C GLY A 104 1.41 -12.84 -0.94
N THR A 105 2.13 -11.97 -1.65
CA THR A 105 2.43 -10.62 -1.11
C THR A 105 1.16 -9.84 -0.81
N THR A 106 0.19 -9.87 -1.73
CA THR A 106 -1.11 -9.21 -1.57
C THR A 106 -1.85 -9.74 -0.35
N GLY A 107 -1.92 -11.06 -0.17
CA GLY A 107 -2.59 -11.67 0.99
C GLY A 107 -1.92 -11.36 2.32
N ALA A 108 -0.58 -11.34 2.35
CA ALA A 108 0.19 -10.98 3.53
C ALA A 108 -0.10 -9.53 3.96
N VAL A 109 -0.09 -8.60 3.02
CA VAL A 109 -0.38 -7.19 3.28
C VAL A 109 -1.85 -6.98 3.64
N ALA A 110 -2.78 -7.61 2.93
CA ALA A 110 -4.21 -7.54 3.22
C ALA A 110 -4.52 -8.03 4.65
N LYS A 111 -3.99 -9.20 5.05
CA LYS A 111 -4.13 -9.73 6.41
C LYS A 111 -3.57 -8.75 7.45
N ARG A 112 -2.35 -8.25 7.26
CA ARG A 112 -1.72 -7.28 8.17
C ARG A 112 -2.56 -6.04 8.38
N LEU A 113 -3.23 -5.57 7.33
CA LEU A 113 -4.10 -4.41 7.33
C LEU A 113 -5.55 -4.72 7.75
N GLY A 114 -5.87 -5.93 8.19
CA GLY A 114 -7.21 -6.31 8.61
C GLY A 114 -8.23 -6.41 7.46
N ARG A 115 -7.76 -6.66 6.22
CA ARG A 115 -8.61 -6.92 5.06
C ARG A 115 -8.72 -8.43 4.84
N LYS A 116 -9.85 -8.87 4.28
CA LYS A 116 -10.02 -10.23 3.76
C LYS A 116 -9.32 -10.34 2.41
N TYR A 117 -8.94 -11.54 1.99
CA TYR A 117 -8.33 -11.73 0.67
C TYR A 117 -8.75 -13.05 0.04
N ILE A 118 -8.78 -13.07 -1.29
CA ILE A 118 -8.84 -14.26 -2.13
C ILE A 118 -7.67 -14.18 -3.10
N GLY A 119 -6.82 -15.21 -3.12
CA GLY A 119 -5.72 -15.34 -4.06
C GLY A 119 -5.93 -16.52 -4.99
N ILE A 120 -5.69 -16.33 -6.29
CA ILE A 120 -5.73 -17.39 -7.30
C ILE A 120 -4.30 -17.61 -7.81
N GLU A 121 -3.82 -18.86 -7.74
CA GLU A 121 -2.49 -19.24 -8.21
C GLU A 121 -2.55 -20.68 -8.71
N LYS A 122 -1.91 -20.97 -9.84
CA LYS A 122 -1.86 -22.31 -10.44
C LYS A 122 -0.70 -23.16 -9.96
N ASP A 123 0.41 -22.52 -9.56
CA ASP A 123 1.61 -23.21 -9.11
C ASP A 123 1.48 -23.64 -7.64
N LYS A 124 1.43 -24.95 -7.40
CA LYS A 124 1.30 -25.53 -6.06
C LYS A 124 2.43 -25.13 -5.11
N ASN A 125 3.65 -24.90 -5.62
CA ASN A 125 4.76 -24.46 -4.80
C ASN A 125 4.56 -23.02 -4.34
N TYR A 126 4.12 -22.14 -5.24
CA TYR A 126 3.80 -20.76 -4.87
C TYR A 126 2.64 -20.68 -3.88
N ILE A 127 1.61 -21.51 -4.05
CA ILE A 127 0.50 -21.62 -3.08
C ILE A 127 1.02 -22.00 -1.70
N ARG A 128 1.91 -23.01 -1.61
CA ARG A 128 2.50 -23.44 -0.34
C ARG A 128 3.29 -22.29 0.32
N GLU A 129 4.14 -21.62 -0.44
CA GLU A 129 4.94 -20.50 0.06
C GLU A 129 4.06 -19.31 0.48
N ALA A 130 2.98 -19.03 -0.26
CA ALA A 130 2.00 -18.01 0.09
C ALA A 130 1.31 -18.34 1.43
N LYS A 131 0.85 -19.57 1.62
CA LYS A 131 0.25 -20.01 2.90
C LYS A 131 1.22 -19.84 4.05
N ASN A 132 2.43 -20.38 3.94
CA ASN A 132 3.48 -20.27 4.95
C ASN A 132 3.83 -18.81 5.31
N ARG A 133 3.86 -17.93 4.30
CA ARG A 133 4.09 -16.51 4.51
C ARG A 133 2.97 -15.85 5.28
N ILE A 134 1.73 -16.06 4.84
CA ILE A 134 0.56 -15.38 5.39
C ILE A 134 0.25 -15.89 6.81
N GLU A 135 0.51 -17.15 7.09
CA GLU A 135 0.36 -17.71 8.42
C GLU A 135 1.16 -16.94 9.48
N LYS A 136 2.38 -16.55 9.15
CA LYS A 136 3.30 -15.81 10.01
C LYS A 136 2.96 -14.32 10.17
N VAL A 137 1.99 -13.81 9.43
CA VAL A 137 1.61 -12.39 9.49
C VAL A 137 0.63 -12.15 10.63
N SER A 138 0.98 -11.22 11.52
CA SER A 138 0.07 -10.66 12.52
C SER A 138 -0.71 -9.47 11.94
N ILE A 139 -1.94 -9.30 12.38
CA ILE A 139 -2.75 -8.11 12.07
C ILE A 139 -2.19 -6.94 12.88
N TYR A 140 -2.15 -5.74 12.32
CA TYR A 140 -1.80 -4.53 13.05
C TYR A 140 -2.77 -4.28 14.20
N GLU A 141 -2.29 -3.66 15.27
CA GLU A 141 -3.12 -3.23 16.37
C GLU A 141 -4.20 -2.24 15.90
N ASN A 142 -5.35 -2.22 16.60
CA ASN A 142 -6.51 -1.42 16.23
C ASN A 142 -6.20 0.07 16.00
N ASN A 143 -5.30 0.67 16.76
CA ASN A 143 -4.91 2.07 16.58
C ASN A 143 -4.17 2.30 15.26
N SER A 144 -3.26 1.41 14.87
CA SER A 144 -2.58 1.46 13.57
C SER A 144 -3.54 1.23 12.41
N LEU A 145 -4.56 0.39 12.60
CA LEU A 145 -5.59 0.13 11.58
C LEU A 145 -6.50 1.35 11.34
N LYS A 146 -6.81 2.13 12.37
CA LYS A 146 -7.59 3.38 12.24
C LYS A 146 -6.90 4.39 11.32
N LEU A 147 -5.58 4.44 11.33
CA LEU A 147 -4.80 5.31 10.42
C LEU A 147 -4.91 4.91 8.94
N THR A 148 -5.42 3.71 8.65
CA THR A 148 -5.62 3.25 7.27
C THR A 148 -7.00 3.59 6.70
N GLN A 149 -7.81 4.38 7.41
CA GLN A 149 -9.15 4.82 7.01
C GLN A 149 -9.17 6.32 6.69
N SER A 150 -10.01 6.70 5.73
CA SER A 150 -10.01 8.07 5.18
C SER A 150 -10.71 9.10 6.04
N LYS A 151 -11.58 8.69 6.93
CA LYS A 151 -12.34 9.64 7.74
C LYS A 151 -11.63 9.89 9.06
N LYS A 152 -11.06 11.08 9.23
CA LYS A 152 -10.83 11.61 10.56
C LYS A 152 -12.21 11.74 11.22
N SER A 153 -12.42 11.00 12.28
CA SER A 153 -13.63 11.09 13.11
C SER A 153 -13.71 12.40 13.90
N GLU A 154 -12.63 13.15 13.88
CA GLU A 154 -12.56 14.44 14.57
C GLU A 154 -13.19 15.54 13.72
N PRO A 155 -14.18 16.25 14.26
CA PRO A 155 -14.76 17.40 13.58
C PRO A 155 -13.66 18.44 13.29
N ARG A 156 -13.67 18.99 12.09
CA ARG A 156 -12.82 20.15 11.79
C ARG A 156 -13.27 21.29 12.70
N ILE A 157 -12.40 21.74 13.57
CA ILE A 157 -12.65 22.91 14.39
C ILE A 157 -12.41 24.14 13.50
N PRO A 158 -13.44 24.95 13.20
CA PRO A 158 -13.25 26.17 12.42
C PRO A 158 -12.30 27.12 13.14
N PHE A 159 -11.40 27.76 12.39
CA PHE A 159 -10.45 28.71 12.98
C PHE A 159 -11.13 29.81 13.77
N GLY A 160 -12.27 30.35 13.28
CA GLY A 160 -13.10 31.34 13.99
C GLY A 160 -13.58 30.85 15.36
N TRP A 161 -13.91 29.57 15.50
CA TRP A 161 -14.34 29.01 16.78
C TRP A 161 -13.20 29.00 17.84
N LEU A 162 -11.94 28.81 17.40
CA LEU A 162 -10.78 28.89 18.28
C LEU A 162 -10.54 30.31 18.79
N ILE A 163 -10.73 31.31 17.91
CA ILE A 163 -10.65 32.76 18.28
C ILE A 163 -11.76 33.16 19.22
N GLU A 164 -13.01 32.82 18.91
CA GLU A 164 -14.19 33.14 19.75
C GLU A 164 -14.05 32.59 21.17
N ARG A 165 -13.44 31.42 21.32
CA ARG A 165 -13.17 30.80 22.62
C ARG A 165 -11.85 31.22 23.25
N LYS A 166 -11.14 32.17 22.65
CA LYS A 166 -9.83 32.64 23.14
C LYS A 166 -8.78 31.51 23.34
N LEU A 167 -8.89 30.46 22.56
CA LEU A 167 -7.92 29.38 22.56
C LEU A 167 -6.68 29.70 21.72
N ILE A 168 -6.83 30.64 20.80
CA ILE A 168 -5.77 31.29 20.03
C ILE A 168 -6.08 32.76 19.88
N GLU A 169 -5.05 33.61 19.81
CA GLU A 169 -5.19 35.05 19.59
C GLU A 169 -4.66 35.43 18.20
N PRO A 170 -5.12 36.55 17.60
CA PRO A 170 -4.50 37.06 16.39
C PRO A 170 -3.01 37.28 16.59
N GLY A 171 -2.19 36.67 15.73
CA GLY A 171 -0.73 36.72 15.85
C GLY A 171 -0.10 35.50 16.54
N THR A 172 -0.90 34.53 17.04
CA THR A 172 -0.39 33.25 17.57
C THR A 172 0.27 32.46 16.43
N ILE A 173 1.53 32.05 16.64
CA ILE A 173 2.24 31.16 15.72
C ILE A 173 1.99 29.72 16.20
N LEU A 174 1.37 28.90 15.34
CA LEU A 174 1.15 27.49 15.57
C LEU A 174 2.30 26.70 14.89
N TYR A 175 2.96 25.84 15.65
CA TYR A 175 4.04 24.96 15.18
C TYR A 175 3.52 23.55 14.91
#